data_aec899735b8795529cb6000d07bcad19
#
_entry.id   aec899735b8795529cb6000d07bcad19
#
_cell.length_a   1.000
_cell.length_b   1.000
_cell.length_c   1.000
_cell.angle_alpha   90.00
_cell.angle_beta   90.00
_cell.angle_gamma   90.00
#
_symmetry.space_group_name_H-M   'P 1'
#
loop_
_entity.id
_entity.type
_entity.pdbx_description
1 polymer ?
#
loop_
_entity_poly.entity_id
_entity_poly.type
_entity_poly.pdbx_seq_one_letter_code
_entity_poly.pdbx_strand_id
1 'polypeptide(L)'
;MLTVQSAPDAVGPATARFETRYEDLTQDGHVKLTALPQALGRACFGQLWAEHPLSVLGRQGVQPILSRLSIEIEPVAARLMGSLEGRGGLTLAHERDAAEHVSAIFLNAHADVWALGKRKRRPEASTPGVRSRGSALGVRDEVAKPVRVGRVFGEHVFTRPHAPRAERKVLAFAVPGYPELPSQRYQRPSFEQTVQLPDRARALEDAFTSDVMPWAFGLTHTDGNQHVNSLAYIKLFEDAALRRLASLGRPLHVLARGVEVHYRKPAFAGQQLQCVLRAFATRDGDGVVGYLAEPGAAIERAHCSLRMLFTPPPTAATAS
;
A
#
# COMPACT_ATOMS: atom_id res chain seq x y z
N MET A 1 -11.98 9.95 2.31
CA MET A 1 -11.59 9.02 1.24
C MET A 1 -10.17 9.33 0.89
N LEU A 2 -9.26 8.37 0.99
CA LEU A 2 -7.88 8.58 0.59
C LEU A 2 -7.84 8.67 -0.94
N THR A 3 -7.35 9.76 -1.48
CA THR A 3 -7.25 9.93 -2.93
C THR A 3 -5.96 9.27 -3.40
N VAL A 4 -6.05 8.07 -3.96
CA VAL A 4 -4.93 7.45 -4.67
C VAL A 4 -4.83 8.14 -6.02
N GLN A 5 -3.75 8.88 -6.24
CA GLN A 5 -3.52 9.55 -7.51
C GLN A 5 -3.31 8.50 -8.62
N SER A 6 -4.16 8.53 -9.63
CA SER A 6 -3.87 7.86 -10.90
C SER A 6 -3.09 8.84 -11.78
N ALA A 7 -1.91 8.45 -12.20
CA ALA A 7 -1.12 9.27 -13.11
C ALA A 7 -1.65 9.14 -14.54
N PRO A 8 -1.89 10.24 -15.27
CA PRO A 8 -2.45 10.19 -16.63
C PRO A 8 -1.48 9.60 -17.68
N ASP A 9 -0.16 9.68 -17.45
CA ASP A 9 0.87 9.28 -18.41
C ASP A 9 1.66 8.06 -17.93
N ALA A 10 0.96 6.96 -17.60
CA ALA A 10 1.62 5.73 -17.20
C ALA A 10 2.46 5.14 -18.34
N VAL A 11 3.68 4.74 -18.03
CA VAL A 11 4.56 4.00 -18.95
C VAL A 11 4.02 2.59 -19.11
N GLY A 12 3.30 2.35 -20.18
CA GLY A 12 2.72 1.06 -20.61
C GLY A 12 1.82 0.39 -19.58
N PRO A 13 0.74 -0.25 -19.98
CA PRO A 13 0.00 -1.12 -19.06
C PRO A 13 0.77 -2.41 -18.84
N ALA A 14 0.83 -2.88 -17.58
CA ALA A 14 1.28 -4.21 -17.21
C ALA A 14 0.22 -4.92 -16.37
N THR A 15 0.18 -6.24 -16.53
CA THR A 15 -0.76 -7.09 -15.80
C THR A 15 -0.02 -8.28 -15.21
N ALA A 16 -0.17 -8.50 -13.92
CA ALA A 16 0.42 -9.65 -13.23
C ALA A 16 -0.59 -10.33 -12.32
N ARG A 17 -0.57 -11.66 -12.28
CA ARG A 17 -1.39 -12.47 -11.39
C ARG A 17 -0.60 -12.92 -10.18
N PHE A 18 -1.29 -13.02 -9.05
CA PHE A 18 -0.74 -13.56 -7.81
C PHE A 18 -1.85 -14.21 -6.98
N GLU A 19 -1.45 -15.20 -6.19
CA GLU A 19 -2.38 -15.90 -5.31
C GLU A 19 -2.41 -15.24 -3.93
N THR A 20 -3.61 -15.15 -3.35
CA THR A 20 -3.74 -14.79 -1.93
C THR A 20 -3.32 -15.96 -1.06
N ARG A 21 -2.51 -15.69 -0.06
CA ARG A 21 -2.18 -16.62 1.00
C ARG A 21 -3.19 -16.52 2.14
N TYR A 22 -3.21 -17.50 3.04
CA TYR A 22 -4.13 -17.48 4.17
C TYR A 22 -3.96 -16.24 5.05
N GLU A 23 -2.72 -15.80 5.28
CA GLU A 23 -2.38 -14.62 6.05
C GLU A 23 -2.75 -13.29 5.36
N ASP A 24 -3.06 -13.30 4.08
CA ASP A 24 -3.51 -12.14 3.31
C ASP A 24 -5.01 -11.85 3.50
N LEU A 25 -5.71 -12.69 4.27
CA LEU A 25 -7.14 -12.55 4.55
C LEU A 25 -7.40 -12.10 5.99
N THR A 26 -8.48 -11.35 6.18
CA THR A 26 -9.02 -11.02 7.50
C THR A 26 -9.79 -12.23 8.07
N GLN A 27 -10.17 -12.15 9.35
CA GLN A 27 -11.02 -13.16 9.99
C GLN A 27 -12.35 -13.38 9.27
N ASP A 28 -12.87 -12.37 8.58
CA ASP A 28 -14.13 -12.43 7.82
C ASP A 28 -13.92 -12.84 6.36
N GLY A 29 -12.67 -13.20 5.98
CA GLY A 29 -12.30 -13.66 4.64
C GLY A 29 -12.15 -12.55 3.60
N HIS A 30 -12.04 -11.29 4.01
CA HIS A 30 -11.70 -10.17 3.12
C HIS A 30 -10.19 -10.05 2.91
N VAL A 31 -9.78 -9.50 1.78
CA VAL A 31 -8.36 -9.24 1.51
C VAL A 31 -7.86 -8.12 2.41
N LYS A 32 -6.70 -8.33 3.05
CA LYS A 32 -6.03 -7.30 3.84
C LYS A 32 -5.36 -6.24 2.96
N LEU A 33 -5.28 -5.01 3.44
CA LEU A 33 -4.53 -3.91 2.80
C LEU A 33 -3.12 -4.33 2.39
N THR A 34 -2.43 -5.05 3.26
CA THR A 34 -1.02 -5.46 3.08
C THR A 34 -0.80 -6.52 1.99
N ALA A 35 -1.87 -7.09 1.42
CA ALA A 35 -1.76 -8.00 0.27
C ALA A 35 -1.64 -7.26 -1.07
N LEU A 36 -2.20 -6.06 -1.19
CA LEU A 36 -2.29 -5.34 -2.47
C LEU A 36 -0.95 -4.86 -3.04
N PRO A 37 0.06 -4.45 -2.23
CA PRO A 37 1.36 -4.01 -2.77
C PRO A 37 2.11 -5.05 -3.61
N GLN A 38 1.75 -6.33 -3.52
CA GLN A 38 2.27 -7.36 -4.44
C GLN A 38 2.00 -7.00 -5.91
N ALA A 39 0.89 -6.29 -6.20
CA ALA A 39 0.58 -5.84 -7.55
C ALA A 39 1.63 -4.88 -8.10
N LEU A 40 2.13 -3.92 -7.29
CA LEU A 40 3.22 -3.03 -7.69
C LEU A 40 4.50 -3.83 -7.96
N GLY A 41 4.88 -4.72 -7.05
CA GLY A 41 6.09 -5.53 -7.20
C GLY A 41 6.08 -6.36 -8.47
N ARG A 42 4.96 -7.00 -8.79
CA ARG A 42 4.86 -7.93 -9.93
C ARG A 42 4.58 -7.23 -11.26
N ALA A 43 3.60 -6.33 -11.32
CA ALA A 43 3.23 -5.66 -12.56
C ALA A 43 4.16 -4.49 -12.86
N CYS A 44 4.37 -3.57 -11.91
CA CYS A 44 5.13 -2.36 -12.18
C CYS A 44 6.64 -2.61 -12.17
N PHE A 45 7.16 -3.18 -11.08
CA PHE A 45 8.61 -3.37 -10.96
C PHE A 45 9.11 -4.60 -11.71
N GLY A 46 8.40 -5.73 -11.64
CA GLY A 46 8.82 -6.97 -12.28
C GLY A 46 8.70 -6.99 -13.80
N GLN A 47 7.87 -6.14 -14.38
CA GLN A 47 7.69 -6.06 -15.83
C GLN A 47 8.14 -4.69 -16.36
N LEU A 48 7.44 -3.60 -16.02
CA LEU A 48 7.70 -2.31 -16.64
C LEU A 48 9.05 -1.71 -16.25
N TRP A 49 9.40 -1.74 -14.95
CA TRP A 49 10.68 -1.17 -14.51
C TRP A 49 11.88 -2.03 -14.93
N ALA A 50 11.76 -3.34 -14.89
CA ALA A 50 12.84 -4.24 -15.29
C ALA A 50 13.30 -4.01 -16.74
N GLU A 51 12.37 -3.66 -17.63
CA GLU A 51 12.61 -3.39 -19.05
C GLU A 51 12.83 -1.90 -19.35
N HIS A 52 12.64 -1.02 -18.38
CA HIS A 52 12.74 0.43 -18.56
C HIS A 52 14.21 0.86 -18.77
N PRO A 53 14.50 1.79 -19.72
CA PRO A 53 15.87 2.25 -19.96
C PRO A 53 16.60 2.77 -18.71
N LEU A 54 15.89 3.42 -17.80
CA LEU A 54 16.47 3.92 -16.54
C LEU A 54 16.79 2.84 -15.51
N SER A 55 16.40 1.57 -15.72
CA SER A 55 16.77 0.47 -14.81
C SER A 55 18.29 0.30 -14.70
N VAL A 56 19.05 0.72 -15.72
CA VAL A 56 20.51 0.71 -15.73
C VAL A 56 21.13 1.58 -14.63
N LEU A 57 20.41 2.58 -14.13
CA LEU A 57 20.83 3.46 -13.05
C LEU A 57 21.13 2.70 -11.75
N GLY A 58 20.50 1.53 -11.55
CA GLY A 58 20.81 0.65 -10.43
C GLY A 58 22.30 0.24 -10.36
N ARG A 59 22.94 0.03 -11.52
CA ARG A 59 24.39 -0.26 -11.61
C ARG A 59 25.26 0.96 -11.27
N GLN A 60 24.70 2.16 -11.31
CA GLN A 60 25.35 3.40 -10.94
C GLN A 60 25.05 3.79 -9.48
N GLY A 61 24.45 2.88 -8.70
CA GLY A 61 24.06 3.12 -7.31
C GLY A 61 22.85 4.04 -7.12
N VAL A 62 22.11 4.35 -8.19
CA VAL A 62 20.87 5.14 -8.14
C VAL A 62 19.67 4.19 -8.08
N GLN A 63 18.83 4.36 -7.07
CA GLN A 63 17.67 3.51 -6.83
C GLN A 63 16.41 4.34 -6.55
N PRO A 64 15.24 3.90 -7.05
CA PRO A 64 13.96 4.45 -6.63
C PRO A 64 13.59 3.86 -5.25
N ILE A 65 13.62 4.68 -4.21
CA ILE A 65 13.32 4.29 -2.83
C ILE A 65 11.89 4.74 -2.48
N LEU A 66 11.09 3.82 -1.94
CA LEU A 66 9.71 4.09 -1.53
C LEU A 66 9.69 5.21 -0.47
N SER A 67 9.02 6.31 -0.80
CA SER A 67 8.82 7.48 0.06
C SER A 67 7.38 7.63 0.54
N ARG A 68 6.41 7.11 -0.24
CA ARG A 68 4.99 7.13 0.12
C ARG A 68 4.29 5.89 -0.42
N LEU A 69 3.36 5.35 0.37
CA LEU A 69 2.48 4.24 -0.03
C LEU A 69 1.04 4.60 0.33
N SER A 70 0.14 4.50 -0.65
CA SER A 70 -1.30 4.60 -0.42
C SER A 70 -1.98 3.33 -0.88
N ILE A 71 -2.86 2.79 -0.05
CA ILE A 71 -3.65 1.60 -0.36
C ILE A 71 -5.10 1.89 -0.03
N GLU A 72 -6.02 1.52 -0.92
CA GLU A 72 -7.45 1.60 -0.70
C GLU A 72 -8.10 0.28 -1.10
N ILE A 73 -8.98 -0.25 -0.23
CA ILE A 73 -9.77 -1.46 -0.49
C ILE A 73 -11.22 -1.07 -0.71
N GLU A 74 -11.81 -1.61 -1.77
CA GLU A 74 -13.23 -1.45 -2.07
C GLU A 74 -14.10 -2.23 -1.06
N PRO A 75 -15.31 -1.74 -0.75
CA PRO A 75 -16.24 -2.42 0.15
C PRO A 75 -16.90 -3.64 -0.53
N VAL A 76 -16.09 -4.55 -1.05
CA VAL A 76 -16.58 -5.75 -1.73
C VAL A 76 -16.69 -6.89 -0.74
N ALA A 77 -17.86 -7.49 -0.65
CA ALA A 77 -18.09 -8.72 0.10
C ALA A 77 -17.50 -9.93 -0.66
N ALA A 78 -16.19 -9.91 -0.86
CA ALA A 78 -15.51 -10.98 -1.56
C ALA A 78 -14.73 -11.83 -0.56
N ARG A 79 -15.24 -13.00 -0.25
CA ARG A 79 -14.46 -14.07 0.39
C ARG A 79 -13.50 -14.62 -0.66
N LEU A 80 -12.29 -14.10 -0.68
CA LEU A 80 -11.37 -14.35 -1.79
C LEU A 80 -10.14 -15.13 -1.32
N MET A 81 -10.31 -16.43 -1.16
CA MET A 81 -9.19 -17.32 -1.45
C MET A 81 -9.14 -17.53 -2.97
N GLY A 82 -8.14 -17.01 -3.63
CA GLY A 82 -7.99 -17.18 -5.08
C GLY A 82 -6.98 -16.22 -5.70
N SER A 83 -6.97 -16.22 -7.03
CA SER A 83 -6.08 -15.39 -7.81
C SER A 83 -6.54 -13.94 -7.83
N LEU A 84 -5.62 -13.04 -7.55
CA LEU A 84 -5.74 -11.61 -7.80
C LEU A 84 -4.97 -11.24 -9.06
N GLU A 85 -5.42 -10.19 -9.73
CA GLU A 85 -4.76 -9.61 -10.89
C GLU A 85 -4.50 -8.13 -10.62
N GLY A 86 -3.22 -7.74 -10.62
CA GLY A 86 -2.80 -6.35 -10.59
C GLY A 86 -2.67 -5.82 -12.02
N ARG A 87 -3.30 -4.68 -12.29
CA ARG A 87 -3.17 -3.92 -13.55
C ARG A 87 -2.61 -2.56 -13.22
N GLY A 88 -1.40 -2.28 -13.67
CA GLY A 88 -0.69 -1.10 -13.23
C GLY A 88 0.21 -0.46 -14.25
N GLY A 89 0.79 0.66 -13.86
CA GLY A 89 1.71 1.44 -14.66
C GLY A 89 2.70 2.22 -13.82
N LEU A 90 3.66 2.81 -14.52
CA LEU A 90 4.67 3.69 -13.95
C LEU A 90 4.56 5.07 -14.57
N THR A 91 4.90 6.10 -13.79
CA THR A 91 5.07 7.46 -14.28
C THR A 91 6.30 8.08 -13.67
N LEU A 92 7.12 8.70 -14.51
CA LEU A 92 8.26 9.51 -14.07
C LEU A 92 7.82 10.96 -13.92
N ALA A 93 8.26 11.60 -12.85
CA ALA A 93 7.92 12.99 -12.58
C ALA A 93 9.06 13.70 -11.83
N HIS A 94 9.04 15.03 -11.81
CA HIS A 94 9.98 15.82 -11.02
C HIS A 94 9.24 16.84 -10.15
N GLU A 95 9.84 17.18 -9.04
CA GLU A 95 9.39 18.27 -8.16
C GLU A 95 10.37 19.45 -8.24
N ARG A 96 9.83 20.66 -8.14
CA ARG A 96 10.62 21.87 -8.03
C ARG A 96 10.35 22.57 -6.69
N ASP A 97 11.36 23.18 -6.15
CA ASP A 97 11.24 24.01 -4.97
C ASP A 97 10.64 25.40 -5.31
N ALA A 98 10.50 26.24 -4.30
CA ALA A 98 9.95 27.58 -4.46
C ALA A 98 10.80 28.50 -5.36
N ALA A 99 12.06 28.17 -5.58
CA ALA A 99 12.98 28.87 -6.48
C ALA A 99 13.04 28.24 -7.89
N GLU A 100 12.10 27.35 -8.21
CA GLU A 100 11.99 26.61 -9.47
C GLU A 100 13.18 25.66 -9.75
N HIS A 101 14.06 25.37 -8.79
CA HIS A 101 15.09 24.36 -8.95
C HIS A 101 14.51 22.96 -8.75
N VAL A 102 15.00 21.98 -9.51
CA VAL A 102 14.64 20.58 -9.31
C VAL A 102 15.04 20.15 -7.91
N SER A 103 14.10 19.68 -7.12
CA SER A 103 14.31 19.24 -5.72
C SER A 103 14.33 17.73 -5.57
N ALA A 104 13.62 17.01 -6.46
CA ALA A 104 13.54 15.54 -6.49
C ALA A 104 13.03 15.02 -7.85
N ILE A 105 13.39 13.77 -8.16
CA ILE A 105 12.80 13.02 -9.28
C ILE A 105 12.14 11.76 -8.71
N PHE A 106 10.96 11.43 -9.24
CA PHE A 106 10.12 10.35 -8.74
C PHE A 106 9.81 9.31 -9.80
N LEU A 107 9.67 8.08 -9.34
CA LEU A 107 9.00 6.98 -10.01
C LEU A 107 7.71 6.70 -9.25
N ASN A 108 6.58 7.04 -9.84
CA ASN A 108 5.25 6.78 -9.30
C ASN A 108 4.71 5.49 -9.91
N ALA A 109 4.45 4.49 -9.07
CA ALA A 109 3.86 3.23 -9.46
C ALA A 109 2.41 3.15 -8.97
N HIS A 110 1.49 2.69 -9.81
CA HIS A 110 0.10 2.48 -9.42
C HIS A 110 -0.42 1.16 -9.95
N ALA A 111 -1.36 0.55 -9.24
CA ALA A 111 -2.08 -0.63 -9.73
C ALA A 111 -3.50 -0.68 -9.17
N ASP A 112 -4.47 -1.01 -10.03
CA ASP A 112 -5.76 -1.54 -9.63
C ASP A 112 -5.65 -3.05 -9.43
N VAL A 113 -6.28 -3.56 -8.37
CA VAL A 113 -6.25 -4.99 -8.03
C VAL A 113 -7.64 -5.57 -8.20
N TRP A 114 -7.71 -6.66 -8.94
CA TRP A 114 -8.95 -7.34 -9.31
C TRP A 114 -8.95 -8.77 -8.78
N ALA A 115 -10.07 -9.20 -8.23
CA ALA A 115 -10.32 -10.59 -7.96
C ALA A 115 -10.80 -11.28 -9.22
N LEU A 116 -10.15 -12.37 -9.58
CA LEU A 116 -10.56 -13.21 -10.68
C LEU A 116 -11.58 -14.22 -10.15
N GLY A 117 -12.81 -14.22 -10.71
CA GLY A 117 -13.83 -15.19 -10.35
C GLY A 117 -13.32 -16.63 -10.52
N LYS A 118 -13.68 -17.52 -9.62
CA LYS A 118 -13.35 -18.95 -9.76
C LYS A 118 -13.97 -19.48 -11.05
N ARG A 119 -13.15 -20.05 -11.92
CA ARG A 119 -13.62 -20.92 -13.00
C ARG A 119 -14.29 -22.13 -12.34
N LYS A 120 -15.62 -22.23 -12.38
CA LYS A 120 -16.28 -23.47 -11.99
C LYS A 120 -15.80 -24.54 -12.98
N ARG A 121 -15.05 -25.52 -12.49
CA ARG A 121 -14.65 -26.68 -13.30
C ARG A 121 -15.94 -27.34 -13.77
N ARG A 122 -16.14 -27.42 -15.09
CA ARG A 122 -17.17 -28.26 -15.69
C ARG A 122 -16.87 -29.69 -15.26
N PRO A 123 -17.80 -30.44 -14.66
CA PRO A 123 -17.61 -31.88 -14.52
C PRO A 123 -17.31 -32.43 -15.91
N GLU A 124 -16.18 -33.08 -16.12
CA GLU A 124 -15.95 -33.85 -17.33
C GLU A 124 -17.14 -34.80 -17.48
N ALA A 125 -17.72 -34.82 -18.68
CA ALA A 125 -18.82 -35.73 -19.01
C ALA A 125 -18.35 -37.14 -18.64
N SER A 126 -18.89 -37.67 -17.55
CA SER A 126 -18.56 -39.02 -17.10
C SER A 126 -18.97 -39.97 -18.22
N THR A 127 -17.99 -40.74 -18.71
CA THR A 127 -18.22 -41.88 -19.59
C THR A 127 -19.34 -42.73 -19.00
N PRO A 128 -20.38 -43.14 -19.79
CA PRO A 128 -21.45 -43.94 -19.28
C PRO A 128 -20.90 -45.27 -18.74
N GLY A 129 -21.00 -45.49 -17.44
CA GLY A 129 -20.62 -46.76 -16.79
C GLY A 129 -19.94 -46.66 -15.44
N VAL A 130 -19.43 -45.48 -15.01
CA VAL A 130 -18.81 -45.35 -13.68
C VAL A 130 -19.72 -44.53 -12.77
N ARG A 131 -20.38 -45.17 -11.83
CA ARG A 131 -21.13 -44.51 -10.75
C ARG A 131 -20.12 -43.95 -9.74
N SER A 132 -19.70 -42.68 -9.88
CA SER A 132 -19.11 -41.97 -8.79
C SER A 132 -20.19 -41.40 -7.88
N ARG A 133 -20.23 -41.83 -6.62
CA ARG A 133 -21.04 -41.20 -5.56
C ARG A 133 -20.42 -39.82 -5.24
N GLY A 134 -20.97 -38.77 -5.82
CA GLY A 134 -20.56 -37.39 -5.52
C GLY A 134 -21.27 -36.41 -6.43
N SER A 135 -22.37 -35.86 -5.95
CA SER A 135 -23.17 -34.69 -6.35
C SER A 135 -23.04 -34.22 -7.82
N ALA A 136 -23.96 -34.72 -8.63
CA ALA A 136 -24.38 -34.11 -9.87
C ALA A 136 -25.19 -32.85 -9.58
N LEU A 137 -24.61 -31.67 -9.71
CA LEU A 137 -25.35 -30.44 -9.98
C LEU A 137 -24.64 -29.80 -11.18
N GLY A 138 -25.32 -29.93 -12.34
CA GLY A 138 -24.88 -29.25 -13.56
C GLY A 138 -24.97 -27.75 -13.36
N VAL A 139 -23.80 -27.14 -13.22
CA VAL A 139 -23.65 -25.67 -13.15
C VAL A 139 -22.94 -25.26 -14.44
N ARG A 140 -23.62 -24.46 -15.27
CA ARG A 140 -23.02 -23.78 -16.42
C ARG A 140 -21.84 -22.94 -15.95
N ASP A 141 -20.73 -22.99 -16.71
CA ASP A 141 -19.54 -22.15 -16.47
C ASP A 141 -19.88 -20.66 -16.71
N GLU A 142 -20.52 -20.02 -15.77
CA GLU A 142 -20.48 -18.58 -15.70
C GLU A 142 -19.11 -18.18 -15.12
N VAL A 143 -18.24 -17.65 -15.98
CA VAL A 143 -17.03 -16.96 -15.52
C VAL A 143 -17.52 -15.73 -14.76
N ALA A 144 -17.44 -15.78 -13.45
CA ALA A 144 -17.78 -14.63 -12.63
C ALA A 144 -16.93 -13.45 -13.09
N LYS A 145 -17.58 -12.30 -13.36
CA LYS A 145 -16.86 -11.09 -13.82
C LYS A 145 -15.80 -10.71 -12.79
N PRO A 146 -14.61 -10.26 -13.25
CA PRO A 146 -13.60 -9.73 -12.34
C PRO A 146 -14.18 -8.57 -11.53
N VAL A 147 -13.93 -8.58 -10.22
CA VAL A 147 -14.37 -7.51 -9.30
C VAL A 147 -13.15 -6.75 -8.81
N ARG A 148 -13.18 -5.42 -8.91
CA ARG A 148 -12.11 -4.61 -8.34
C ARG A 148 -12.12 -4.73 -6.82
N VAL A 149 -10.97 -5.08 -6.25
CA VAL A 149 -10.76 -5.26 -4.81
C VAL A 149 -10.20 -4.01 -4.17
N GLY A 150 -9.40 -3.24 -4.94
CA GLY A 150 -8.80 -2.03 -4.44
C GLY A 150 -7.74 -1.49 -5.38
N ARG A 151 -7.00 -0.53 -4.88
CA ARG A 151 -5.91 0.12 -5.61
C ARG A 151 -4.73 0.37 -4.69
N VAL A 152 -3.56 0.47 -5.29
CA VAL A 152 -2.32 0.78 -4.60
C VAL A 152 -1.50 1.77 -5.41
N PHE A 153 -0.89 2.72 -4.70
CA PHE A 153 0.01 3.71 -5.24
C PHE A 153 1.29 3.75 -4.41
N GLY A 154 2.44 3.72 -5.08
CA GLY A 154 3.76 3.86 -4.47
C GLY A 154 4.54 4.99 -5.12
N GLU A 155 4.92 6.00 -4.34
CA GLU A 155 5.85 7.04 -4.73
C GLU A 155 7.26 6.62 -4.34
N HIS A 156 8.18 6.65 -5.30
CA HIS A 156 9.58 6.31 -5.07
C HIS A 156 10.44 7.49 -5.50
N VAL A 157 11.30 7.97 -4.61
CA VAL A 157 12.26 9.02 -4.91
C VAL A 157 13.57 8.41 -5.41
N PHE A 158 14.11 8.92 -6.52
CA PHE A 158 15.43 8.51 -6.98
C PHE A 158 16.51 9.07 -6.05
N THR A 159 17.36 8.19 -5.56
CA THR A 159 18.42 8.54 -4.62
C THR A 159 19.63 7.63 -4.77
N ARG A 160 20.79 8.05 -4.22
CA ARG A 160 21.97 7.22 -4.00
C ARG A 160 22.05 6.85 -2.52
N PRO A 161 21.39 5.77 -2.07
CA PRO A 161 21.24 5.48 -0.64
C PRO A 161 22.58 5.27 0.08
N HIS A 162 23.60 4.79 -0.61
CA HIS A 162 24.93 4.50 -0.04
C HIS A 162 25.93 5.64 -0.19
N ALA A 163 25.58 6.73 -0.90
CA ALA A 163 26.45 7.89 -1.04
C ALA A 163 26.45 8.78 0.24
N PRO A 164 27.47 9.64 0.42
CA PRO A 164 27.44 10.68 1.43
C PRO A 164 26.18 11.54 1.34
N ARG A 165 25.68 12.04 2.47
CA ARG A 165 24.39 12.76 2.54
C ARG A 165 24.25 13.88 1.49
N ALA A 166 25.32 14.61 1.21
CA ALA A 166 25.31 15.71 0.24
C ALA A 166 25.11 15.23 -1.21
N GLU A 167 25.47 13.97 -1.52
CA GLU A 167 25.44 13.40 -2.87
C GLU A 167 24.26 12.46 -3.11
N ARG A 168 23.40 12.25 -2.10
CA ARG A 168 22.27 11.31 -2.20
C ARG A 168 21.21 11.73 -3.18
N LYS A 169 20.98 13.04 -3.35
CA LYS A 169 19.92 13.53 -4.23
C LYS A 169 20.27 13.28 -5.69
N VAL A 170 19.28 12.80 -6.45
CA VAL A 170 19.34 12.68 -7.90
C VAL A 170 18.43 13.75 -8.49
N LEU A 171 19.04 14.70 -9.20
CA LEU A 171 18.33 15.88 -9.75
C LEU A 171 18.31 15.89 -11.29
N ALA A 172 19.04 14.96 -11.90
CA ALA A 172 19.05 14.72 -13.34
C ALA A 172 19.43 13.25 -13.59
N PHE A 173 18.94 12.68 -14.70
CA PHE A 173 19.38 11.38 -15.17
C PHE A 173 20.56 11.51 -16.11
N ALA A 174 21.58 10.66 -15.94
CA ALA A 174 22.74 10.57 -16.80
C ALA A 174 22.71 9.25 -17.58
N VAL A 175 21.73 9.11 -18.48
CA VAL A 175 21.57 7.92 -19.34
C VAL A 175 21.56 8.37 -20.81
N PRO A 176 22.52 7.90 -21.63
CA PRO A 176 22.62 8.29 -23.03
C PRO A 176 21.31 8.03 -23.78
N GLY A 177 20.83 9.00 -24.52
CA GLY A 177 19.60 8.90 -25.31
C GLY A 177 18.29 9.01 -24.50
N TYR A 178 18.37 9.25 -23.20
CA TYR A 178 17.22 9.48 -22.34
C TYR A 178 17.20 10.93 -21.81
N PRO A 179 16.02 11.57 -21.68
CA PRO A 179 15.93 12.92 -21.12
C PRO A 179 16.52 13.00 -19.71
N GLU A 180 17.28 14.05 -19.45
CA GLU A 180 17.87 14.27 -18.11
C GLU A 180 16.79 14.48 -17.03
N LEU A 181 15.63 15.00 -17.43
CA LEU A 181 14.52 15.30 -16.52
C LEU A 181 13.20 14.80 -17.12
N PRO A 182 12.33 14.12 -16.35
CA PRO A 182 10.97 13.83 -16.75
C PRO A 182 10.21 15.11 -17.11
N SER A 183 9.31 15.06 -18.10
CA SER A 183 8.51 16.22 -18.49
C SER A 183 7.42 16.57 -17.49
N GLN A 184 6.90 15.57 -16.77
CA GLN A 184 5.80 15.72 -15.83
C GLN A 184 6.26 16.41 -14.54
N ARG A 185 5.55 17.45 -14.11
CA ARG A 185 5.70 18.02 -12.76
C ARG A 185 4.81 17.26 -11.77
N TYR A 186 5.32 17.10 -10.58
CA TYR A 186 4.62 16.45 -9.47
C TYR A 186 4.88 17.24 -8.19
N GLN A 187 3.83 17.52 -7.45
CA GLN A 187 3.95 18.11 -6.12
C GLN A 187 3.51 17.05 -5.10
N ARG A 188 4.47 16.55 -4.36
CA ARG A 188 4.15 15.55 -3.35
C ARG A 188 3.46 16.19 -2.15
N PRO A 189 2.51 15.48 -1.52
CA PRO A 189 1.96 15.87 -0.23
C PRO A 189 3.08 15.93 0.83
N SER A 190 2.98 16.88 1.76
CA SER A 190 3.96 16.96 2.84
C SER A 190 3.79 15.82 3.85
N PHE A 191 4.84 15.50 4.57
CA PHE A 191 4.82 14.51 5.64
C PHE A 191 3.77 14.87 6.73
N GLU A 192 3.67 16.15 7.03
CA GLU A 192 2.78 16.69 8.06
C GLU A 192 1.30 16.62 7.64
N GLN A 193 0.99 16.68 6.35
CA GLN A 193 -0.38 16.54 5.85
C GLN A 193 -0.97 15.15 6.16
N THR A 194 -0.15 14.12 6.25
CA THR A 194 -0.64 12.75 6.56
C THR A 194 -1.17 12.65 7.99
N VAL A 195 -0.67 13.45 8.92
CA VAL A 195 -1.14 13.47 10.31
C VAL A 195 -2.22 14.49 10.57
N GLN A 196 -2.60 15.30 9.58
CA GLN A 196 -3.79 16.15 9.67
C GLN A 196 -5.05 15.30 9.54
N LEU A 197 -6.09 15.70 10.25
CA LEU A 197 -7.39 15.05 10.10
C LEU A 197 -7.90 15.25 8.67
N PRO A 198 -8.56 14.24 8.08
CA PRO A 198 -9.23 14.41 6.79
C PRO A 198 -10.30 15.49 6.85
N ASP A 199 -10.57 16.11 5.69
CA ASP A 199 -11.68 17.05 5.57
C ASP A 199 -12.99 16.43 6.06
N ARG A 200 -13.77 17.20 6.83
CA ARG A 200 -15.04 16.78 7.44
C ARG A 200 -14.93 15.66 8.46
N ALA A 201 -13.73 15.25 8.86
CA ALA A 201 -13.57 14.34 9.98
C ALA A 201 -13.81 15.07 11.31
N ARG A 202 -14.43 14.39 12.26
CA ARG A 202 -14.61 14.88 13.63
C ARG A 202 -13.53 14.24 14.51
N ALA A 203 -12.72 15.06 15.17
CA ALA A 203 -11.77 14.56 16.16
C ALA A 203 -12.51 13.80 17.28
N LEU A 204 -12.00 12.64 17.67
CA LEU A 204 -12.42 11.89 18.85
C LEU A 204 -11.57 12.23 20.06
N GLU A 205 -10.47 12.95 19.85
CA GLU A 205 -9.49 13.36 20.85
C GLU A 205 -8.93 14.73 20.52
N ASP A 206 -8.54 15.48 21.53
CA ASP A 206 -7.99 16.81 21.33
C ASP A 206 -6.51 16.78 20.95
N ALA A 207 -5.75 15.80 21.45
CA ALA A 207 -4.32 15.71 21.29
C ALA A 207 -3.86 14.32 20.82
N PHE A 208 -2.62 14.24 20.33
CA PHE A 208 -1.94 12.99 20.08
C PHE A 208 -1.61 12.27 21.37
N THR A 209 -1.76 10.95 21.38
CA THR A 209 -1.48 10.09 22.54
C THR A 209 -0.52 8.99 22.12
N SER A 210 0.50 8.75 22.94
CA SER A 210 1.40 7.62 22.74
C SER A 210 0.68 6.29 22.99
N ASP A 211 0.90 5.32 22.12
CA ASP A 211 0.45 3.95 22.36
C ASP A 211 1.15 3.39 23.59
N VAL A 212 0.45 2.52 24.31
CA VAL A 212 0.98 1.90 25.56
C VAL A 212 2.12 0.93 25.29
N MET A 213 2.28 0.45 24.07
CA MET A 213 3.26 -0.56 23.68
C MET A 213 4.25 -0.01 22.65
N PRO A 214 5.52 0.24 23.02
CA PRO A 214 6.58 0.42 22.04
C PRO A 214 6.88 -0.92 21.35
N TRP A 215 7.28 -0.85 20.08
CA TRP A 215 7.62 -2.02 19.29
C TRP A 215 9.12 -2.15 19.11
N ALA A 216 9.66 -3.32 19.45
CA ALA A 216 11.02 -3.72 19.12
C ALA A 216 11.01 -4.51 17.80
N PHE A 217 11.73 -4.03 16.80
CA PHE A 217 11.84 -4.73 15.53
C PHE A 217 12.80 -5.90 15.61
N GLY A 218 12.31 -7.11 15.30
CA GLY A 218 13.14 -8.29 15.12
C GLY A 218 13.49 -8.55 13.65
N LEU A 219 14.29 -9.59 13.39
CA LEU A 219 14.68 -10.00 12.05
C LEU A 219 13.48 -10.35 11.15
N THR A 220 12.38 -10.85 11.71
CA THR A 220 11.14 -11.15 10.97
C THR A 220 10.45 -9.91 10.39
N HIS A 221 10.82 -8.72 10.84
CA HIS A 221 10.29 -7.45 10.34
C HIS A 221 11.16 -6.84 9.23
N THR A 222 12.37 -7.37 9.02
CA THR A 222 13.32 -6.84 8.03
C THR A 222 13.22 -7.57 6.69
N ASP A 223 13.70 -6.95 5.63
CA ASP A 223 13.78 -7.53 4.28
C ASP A 223 15.21 -7.53 3.73
N GLY A 224 15.37 -7.87 2.45
CA GLY A 224 16.66 -7.93 1.77
C GLY A 224 17.44 -6.61 1.70
N ASN A 225 16.80 -5.48 2.02
CA ASN A 225 17.45 -4.18 2.13
C ASN A 225 18.07 -3.93 3.51
N GLN A 226 18.02 -4.93 4.40
CA GLN A 226 18.57 -4.91 5.77
C GLN A 226 17.91 -3.88 6.70
N HIS A 227 16.73 -3.39 6.37
CA HIS A 227 15.93 -2.52 7.24
C HIS A 227 14.50 -3.03 7.35
N VAL A 228 13.72 -2.43 8.24
CA VAL A 228 12.33 -2.82 8.48
C VAL A 228 11.53 -2.66 7.19
N ASN A 229 10.83 -3.74 6.80
CA ASN A 229 9.96 -3.77 5.63
C ASN A 229 8.83 -2.73 5.76
N SER A 230 8.52 -2.05 4.68
CA SER A 230 7.50 -1.00 4.64
C SER A 230 6.13 -1.45 5.17
N LEU A 231 5.73 -2.70 4.93
CA LEU A 231 4.45 -3.24 5.38
C LEU A 231 4.43 -3.55 6.89
N ALA A 232 5.59 -3.74 7.53
CA ALA A 232 5.66 -3.93 8.96
C ALA A 232 5.15 -2.69 9.72
N TYR A 233 5.49 -1.48 9.26
CA TYR A 233 4.98 -0.24 9.84
C TYR A 233 3.44 -0.17 9.78
N ILE A 234 2.83 -0.59 8.67
CA ILE A 234 1.37 -0.60 8.51
C ILE A 234 0.72 -1.54 9.51
N LYS A 235 1.24 -2.77 9.67
CA LYS A 235 0.71 -3.76 10.61
C LYS A 235 0.78 -3.26 12.05
N LEU A 236 1.93 -2.70 12.44
CA LEU A 236 2.12 -2.16 13.80
C LEU A 236 1.18 -0.99 14.08
N PHE A 237 1.00 -0.11 13.09
CA PHE A 237 0.10 1.02 13.20
C PHE A 237 -1.37 0.57 13.29
N GLU A 238 -1.77 -0.46 12.53
CA GLU A 238 -3.11 -1.05 12.60
C GLU A 238 -3.40 -1.59 14.00
N ASP A 239 -2.47 -2.34 14.58
CA ASP A 239 -2.60 -2.87 15.94
C ASP A 239 -2.71 -1.75 16.99
N ALA A 240 -1.89 -0.71 16.88
CA ALA A 240 -1.95 0.44 17.78
C ALA A 240 -3.26 1.24 17.60
N ALA A 241 -3.71 1.42 16.36
CA ALA A 241 -4.97 2.09 16.04
C ALA A 241 -6.17 1.35 16.64
N LEU A 242 -6.22 0.03 16.51
CA LEU A 242 -7.30 -0.78 17.12
C LEU A 242 -7.29 -0.70 18.63
N ARG A 243 -6.12 -0.74 19.29
CA ARG A 243 -6.02 -0.52 20.74
C ARG A 243 -6.54 0.86 21.13
N ARG A 244 -6.19 1.90 20.36
CA ARG A 244 -6.66 3.26 20.62
C ARG A 244 -8.17 3.39 20.45
N LEU A 245 -8.75 2.87 19.37
CA LEU A 245 -10.19 2.85 19.16
C LEU A 245 -10.91 2.09 20.27
N ALA A 246 -10.37 0.94 20.70
CA ALA A 246 -10.91 0.19 21.85
C ALA A 246 -10.95 1.03 23.13
N SER A 247 -9.87 1.74 23.44
CA SER A 247 -9.80 2.60 24.65
C SER A 247 -10.80 3.76 24.64
N LEU A 248 -11.27 4.14 23.45
CA LEU A 248 -12.31 5.15 23.23
C LEU A 248 -13.73 4.55 23.12
N GLY A 249 -13.88 3.25 23.42
CA GLY A 249 -15.16 2.55 23.35
C GLY A 249 -15.72 2.38 21.92
N ARG A 250 -14.86 2.46 20.91
CA ARG A 250 -15.29 2.29 19.52
C ARG A 250 -15.43 0.82 19.15
N PRO A 251 -16.37 0.45 18.25
CA PRO A 251 -16.51 -0.92 17.75
C PRO A 251 -15.23 -1.42 17.09
N LEU A 252 -14.86 -2.67 17.37
CA LEU A 252 -13.66 -3.31 16.78
C LEU A 252 -13.98 -4.35 15.71
N HIS A 253 -15.25 -4.60 15.43
CA HIS A 253 -15.64 -5.39 14.25
C HIS A 253 -15.59 -4.50 13.01
N VAL A 254 -14.38 -4.27 12.53
CA VAL A 254 -14.08 -3.33 11.44
C VAL A 254 -13.06 -3.93 10.46
N LEU A 255 -13.01 -3.37 9.27
CA LEU A 255 -12.02 -3.66 8.24
C LEU A 255 -11.20 -2.40 7.97
N ALA A 256 -9.88 -2.52 7.91
CA ALA A 256 -9.02 -1.47 7.41
C ALA A 256 -9.29 -1.26 5.91
N ARG A 257 -9.73 -0.05 5.55
CA ARG A 257 -10.19 0.29 4.18
C ARG A 257 -9.21 1.14 3.42
N GLY A 258 -8.40 1.89 4.12
CA GLY A 258 -7.42 2.74 3.51
C GLY A 258 -6.26 3.01 4.43
N VAL A 259 -5.08 3.08 3.87
CA VAL A 259 -3.87 3.53 4.56
C VAL A 259 -3.06 4.43 3.65
N GLU A 260 -2.51 5.47 4.23
CA GLU A 260 -1.49 6.32 3.62
C GLU A 260 -0.30 6.39 4.55
N VAL A 261 0.89 6.15 4.02
CA VAL A 261 2.15 6.16 4.77
C VAL A 261 3.15 7.04 4.05
N HIS A 262 3.79 7.95 4.77
CA HIS A 262 4.97 8.67 4.33
C HIS A 262 6.20 8.17 5.11
N TYR A 263 7.19 7.67 4.40
CA TYR A 263 8.45 7.18 4.96
C TYR A 263 9.49 8.30 4.91
N ARG A 264 10.14 8.56 6.04
CA ARG A 264 11.19 9.60 6.16
C ARG A 264 12.57 9.00 6.40
N LYS A 265 12.64 7.97 7.22
CA LYS A 265 13.88 7.25 7.51
C LYS A 265 13.61 5.78 7.85
N PRO A 266 14.55 4.87 7.52
CA PRO A 266 14.40 3.46 7.86
C PRO A 266 14.50 3.23 9.37
N ALA A 267 13.96 2.11 9.83
CA ALA A 267 14.31 1.49 11.10
C ALA A 267 15.02 0.16 10.86
N PHE A 268 15.74 -0.32 11.86
CA PHE A 268 16.58 -1.50 11.76
C PHE A 268 16.21 -2.52 12.85
N ALA A 269 16.64 -3.79 12.67
CA ALA A 269 16.49 -4.79 13.71
C ALA A 269 17.13 -4.32 15.03
N GLY A 270 16.45 -4.55 16.13
CA GLY A 270 16.85 -4.08 17.46
C GLY A 270 16.36 -2.69 17.85
N GLN A 271 15.94 -1.86 16.91
CA GLN A 271 15.36 -0.55 17.23
C GLN A 271 13.96 -0.68 17.81
N GLN A 272 13.62 0.27 18.68
CA GLN A 272 12.27 0.42 19.22
C GLN A 272 11.63 1.69 18.69
N LEU A 273 10.41 1.56 18.20
CA LEU A 273 9.56 2.70 17.85
C LEU A 273 8.23 2.63 18.62
N GLN A 274 7.65 3.78 18.85
CA GLN A 274 6.35 3.95 19.46
C GLN A 274 5.42 4.68 18.53
N CYS A 275 4.17 4.20 18.45
CA CYS A 275 3.11 4.91 17.75
C CYS A 275 2.61 6.07 18.61
N VAL A 276 2.45 7.24 18.01
CA VAL A 276 1.79 8.40 18.59
C VAL A 276 0.59 8.71 17.72
N LEU A 277 -0.62 8.63 18.28
CA LEU A 277 -1.88 8.48 17.56
C LEU A 277 -2.90 9.53 17.97
N ARG A 278 -3.78 9.90 17.04
CA ARG A 278 -4.98 10.68 17.28
C ARG A 278 -6.15 10.10 16.49
N ALA A 279 -7.22 9.72 17.18
CA ALA A 279 -8.39 9.12 16.58
C ALA A 279 -9.39 10.18 16.07
N PHE A 280 -10.11 9.82 15.02
CA PHE A 280 -11.17 10.63 14.43
C PHE A 280 -12.32 9.76 13.91
N ALA A 281 -13.49 10.36 13.72
CA ALA A 281 -14.64 9.73 13.10
C ALA A 281 -14.95 10.41 11.77
N THR A 282 -15.41 9.63 10.79
CA THR A 282 -15.99 10.09 9.52
C THR A 282 -17.43 9.60 9.41
N ARG A 283 -18.13 9.98 8.34
CA ARG A 283 -19.45 9.45 8.04
C ARG A 283 -19.45 7.91 7.87
N ASP A 284 -18.37 7.38 7.31
CA ASP A 284 -18.32 5.97 6.87
C ASP A 284 -17.65 5.05 7.90
N GLY A 285 -17.05 5.60 8.93
CA GLY A 285 -16.34 4.83 9.97
C GLY A 285 -15.38 5.66 10.78
N ASP A 286 -14.47 4.99 11.48
CA ASP A 286 -13.46 5.61 12.32
C ASP A 286 -12.09 5.59 11.64
N GLY A 287 -11.19 6.43 12.10
CA GLY A 287 -9.83 6.45 11.60
C GLY A 287 -8.83 6.93 12.64
N VAL A 288 -7.58 6.77 12.31
CA VAL A 288 -6.46 7.20 13.15
C VAL A 288 -5.40 7.85 12.26
N VAL A 289 -4.91 9.00 12.68
CA VAL A 289 -3.68 9.61 12.16
C VAL A 289 -2.59 9.50 13.20
N GLY A 290 -1.33 9.43 12.77
CA GLY A 290 -0.22 9.34 13.71
C GLY A 290 1.12 9.20 13.04
N TYR A 291 2.12 8.94 13.86
CA TYR A 291 3.49 8.73 13.43
C TYR A 291 4.19 7.70 14.29
N LEU A 292 5.26 7.11 13.74
CA LEU A 292 6.16 6.22 14.47
C LEU A 292 7.49 6.94 14.70
N ALA A 293 7.91 7.02 15.95
CA ALA A 293 9.17 7.62 16.36
C ALA A 293 9.81 6.81 17.48
N GLU A 294 11.07 7.09 17.81
CA GLU A 294 11.66 6.60 19.04
C GLU A 294 10.83 7.06 20.25
N PRO A 295 10.73 6.28 21.33
CA PRO A 295 9.94 6.66 22.50
C PRO A 295 10.27 8.07 22.99
N GLY A 296 9.24 8.90 23.18
CA GLY A 296 9.38 10.30 23.61
C GLY A 296 9.83 11.29 22.53
N ALA A 297 10.08 10.84 21.29
CA ALA A 297 10.49 11.75 20.23
C ALA A 297 9.30 12.45 19.56
N ALA A 298 9.48 13.72 19.24
CA ALA A 298 8.49 14.51 18.50
C ALA A 298 8.41 14.14 17.02
N ILE A 299 7.37 14.61 16.33
CA ILE A 299 7.06 14.29 14.94
C ILE A 299 8.19 14.63 13.96
N GLU A 300 8.98 15.66 14.23
CA GLU A 300 10.14 16.07 13.39
C GLU A 300 11.20 14.96 13.31
N ARG A 301 11.25 14.10 14.32
CA ARG A 301 12.14 12.93 14.40
C ARG A 301 11.50 11.63 13.98
N ALA A 302 10.24 11.64 13.56
CA ALA A 302 9.51 10.45 13.17
C ALA A 302 10.17 9.70 11.99
N HIS A 303 10.01 8.38 12.01
CA HIS A 303 10.43 7.48 10.93
C HIS A 303 9.42 7.45 9.78
N CYS A 304 8.14 7.47 10.13
CA CYS A 304 7.05 7.58 9.18
C CYS A 304 5.84 8.26 9.81
N SER A 305 4.98 8.84 8.98
CA SER A 305 3.63 9.28 9.35
C SER A 305 2.60 8.43 8.64
N LEU A 306 1.46 8.19 9.28
CA LEU A 306 0.40 7.32 8.76
C LEU A 306 -0.97 7.91 9.02
N ARG A 307 -1.89 7.56 8.12
CA ARG A 307 -3.32 7.73 8.28
C ARG A 307 -4.01 6.44 7.89
N MET A 308 -4.91 5.93 8.72
CA MET A 308 -5.66 4.71 8.45
C MET A 308 -7.15 4.93 8.68
N LEU A 309 -7.98 4.30 7.84
CA LEU A 309 -9.44 4.33 7.90
C LEU A 309 -9.97 2.93 8.11
N PHE A 310 -10.96 2.82 8.98
CA PHE A 310 -11.68 1.59 9.29
C PHE A 310 -13.18 1.78 9.02
N THR A 311 -13.82 0.78 8.45
CA THR A 311 -15.28 0.75 8.28
C THR A 311 -15.85 -0.56 8.79
N PRO A 312 -17.11 -0.62 9.18
CA PRO A 312 -17.77 -1.89 9.43
C PRO A 312 -17.65 -2.82 8.21
N PRO A 313 -17.57 -4.15 8.41
CA PRO A 313 -17.65 -5.09 7.31
C PRO A 313 -18.96 -4.89 6.53
N PRO A 314 -18.95 -5.09 5.20
CA PRO A 314 -20.17 -5.02 4.41
C PRO A 314 -21.16 -6.08 4.90
N THR A 315 -22.40 -5.69 5.13
CA THR A 315 -23.48 -6.63 5.46
C THR A 315 -23.83 -7.47 4.23
N ALA A 316 -24.21 -8.73 4.44
CA ALA A 316 -24.52 -9.67 3.36
C ALA A 316 -25.61 -9.17 2.38
N ALA A 317 -26.37 -8.15 2.73
CA ALA A 317 -27.44 -7.55 1.92
C ALA A 317 -26.93 -6.61 0.81
N THR A 318 -25.64 -6.21 0.82
CA THR A 318 -25.08 -5.30 -0.20
C THR A 318 -24.31 -6.04 -1.31
N ALA A 319 -24.40 -7.36 -1.36
CA ALA A 319 -23.69 -8.22 -2.30
C ALA A 319 -24.58 -8.74 -3.45
N SER A 320 -25.63 -7.99 -3.83
CA SER A 320 -26.51 -8.32 -4.97
C SER A 320 -26.14 -7.55 -6.23
#